data_d4f5cb95ce0d8ab20f2c791f66e76acd
#
_entry.id   d4f5cb95ce0d8ab20f2c791f66e76acd
#
_cell.length_a   1.000
_cell.length_b   1.000
_cell.length_c   1.000
_cell.angle_alpha   90.00
_cell.angle_beta   90.00
_cell.angle_gamma   90.00
#
_symmetry.space_group_name_H-M   'P 1'
#
loop_
_entity.id
_entity.type
_entity.pdbx_description
1 polymer ?
#
loop_
_entity_poly.entity_id
_entity_poly.type
_entity_poly.pdbx_seq_one_letter_code
_entity_poly.pdbx_strand_id
1 'polypeptide(L)'
;MKQDPSPSSLLNRIFHYVNAYKNSFAKPIDSRYDIVLLGGALGSLFSLLQAIAAPIIGRSSDKYGRRTALLWSLAGNILSVALWVAATDFRTFLASRIVGGLSEANVQLANAIATDISDESQRSATMAMVGACFSIAFTFGPALGAALSNIKIVSTNPFATTAGFSFFLIVLETVYVYFCLPETLPNRVVDPAPASGKLKENKIRGKPVTLASPKHTNSPALLSFTHLAFLLPFSGIEFSLPFLTATLYTDSTINPAALNGRILAVMGIIASFLQGAVVRRLSPLLTVRIGAVSCVISFFLLSRISSVSGLYVAACFLAVTSATVVNGLNSLTSFEAGENERGAVLGRHRSWGQVGRAAGPIIFCSLFWWVGREVAYTAGGLVMLGVCTVTFTALRSPSAENPRKRAK
;
A
#
# COMPACT_ATOMS: atom_id res chain seq x y z
N MET A 1 -23.82 15.23 -0.10
CA MET A 1 -22.67 15.83 0.58
C MET A 1 -22.38 17.30 0.19
N LYS A 2 -22.71 17.78 -1.01
CA LYS A 2 -22.58 19.21 -1.35
C LYS A 2 -23.63 20.13 -0.70
N GLN A 3 -24.56 19.59 0.07
CA GLN A 3 -25.75 20.32 0.60
C GLN A 3 -25.78 20.36 2.13
N ASP A 4 -24.63 20.45 2.79
CA ASP A 4 -24.62 20.77 4.21
C ASP A 4 -24.87 22.27 4.36
N PRO A 5 -26.07 22.71 4.80
CA PRO A 5 -26.52 24.12 4.66
C PRO A 5 -25.87 25.09 5.64
N SER A 6 -25.07 24.60 6.58
CA SER A 6 -24.43 25.46 7.59
C SER A 6 -23.07 25.99 7.13
N PRO A 7 -22.83 27.32 7.07
CA PRO A 7 -21.54 27.91 6.71
C PRO A 7 -20.39 27.49 7.65
N SER A 8 -20.72 27.05 8.85
CA SER A 8 -19.78 26.61 9.88
C SER A 8 -19.48 25.09 9.85
N SER A 9 -20.03 24.35 8.88
CA SER A 9 -19.81 22.90 8.80
C SER A 9 -18.34 22.57 8.53
N LEU A 10 -17.88 21.45 9.06
CA LEU A 10 -16.53 20.95 8.83
C LEU A 10 -16.23 20.81 7.33
N LEU A 11 -17.20 20.35 6.55
CA LEU A 11 -17.08 20.20 5.10
C LEU A 11 -16.80 21.56 4.42
N ASN A 12 -17.53 22.60 4.80
CA ASN A 12 -17.35 23.94 4.22
C ASN A 12 -15.97 24.52 4.61
N ARG A 13 -15.47 24.28 5.83
CA ARG A 13 -14.09 24.66 6.21
C ARG A 13 -13.05 23.95 5.35
N ILE A 14 -13.21 22.66 5.11
CA ILE A 14 -12.29 21.89 4.25
C ILE A 14 -12.36 22.42 2.81
N PHE A 15 -13.56 22.67 2.27
CA PHE A 15 -13.68 23.28 0.94
C PHE A 15 -13.08 24.68 0.88
N HIS A 16 -13.12 25.45 1.95
CA HIS A 16 -12.42 26.74 2.02
C HIS A 16 -10.91 26.55 1.80
N TYR A 17 -10.27 25.58 2.50
CA TYR A 17 -8.85 25.28 2.31
C TYR A 17 -8.56 24.69 0.92
N VAL A 18 -9.43 23.82 0.39
CA VAL A 18 -9.30 23.30 -0.98
C VAL A 18 -9.41 24.43 -2.00
N ASN A 19 -10.32 25.38 -1.82
CA ASN A 19 -10.44 26.54 -2.70
C ASN A 19 -9.25 27.49 -2.57
N ALA A 20 -8.74 27.74 -1.36
CA ALA A 20 -7.52 28.50 -1.16
C ALA A 20 -6.34 27.87 -1.89
N TYR A 21 -6.17 26.54 -1.77
CA TYR A 21 -5.17 25.78 -2.50
C TYR A 21 -5.35 25.92 -4.03
N LYS A 22 -6.57 25.74 -4.56
CA LYS A 22 -6.84 25.88 -6.00
C LYS A 22 -6.51 27.28 -6.54
N ASN A 23 -6.81 28.30 -5.75
CA ASN A 23 -6.60 29.69 -6.14
C ASN A 23 -5.14 30.15 -5.97
N SER A 24 -4.28 29.35 -5.34
CA SER A 24 -2.86 29.65 -5.22
C SER A 24 -2.06 29.44 -6.51
N PHE A 25 -2.65 28.80 -7.52
CA PHE A 25 -2.02 28.57 -8.81
C PHE A 25 -2.31 29.71 -9.80
N ALA A 26 -1.35 29.98 -10.68
CA ALA A 26 -1.49 31.03 -11.72
C ALA A 26 -2.69 30.80 -12.63
N LYS A 27 -3.07 29.55 -12.87
CA LYS A 27 -4.34 29.13 -13.47
C LYS A 27 -5.13 28.35 -12.42
N PRO A 28 -6.18 28.93 -11.82
CA PRO A 28 -6.97 28.24 -10.80
C PRO A 28 -7.51 26.91 -11.31
N ILE A 29 -7.45 25.90 -10.42
CA ILE A 29 -7.96 24.57 -10.74
C ILE A 29 -9.47 24.60 -10.82
N ASP A 30 -10.05 24.10 -11.90
CA ASP A 30 -11.49 24.07 -12.14
C ASP A 30 -12.23 23.30 -11.03
N SER A 31 -13.42 23.78 -10.67
CA SER A 31 -14.28 23.18 -9.63
C SER A 31 -14.77 21.77 -9.96
N ARG A 32 -14.69 21.33 -11.21
CA ARG A 32 -14.95 19.92 -11.61
C ARG A 32 -14.03 18.92 -10.91
N TYR A 33 -12.85 19.37 -10.46
CA TYR A 33 -11.85 18.54 -9.76
C TYR A 33 -11.99 18.55 -8.24
N ASP A 34 -12.92 19.29 -7.65
CA ASP A 34 -13.11 19.41 -6.20
C ASP A 34 -13.26 18.06 -5.51
N ILE A 35 -14.03 17.15 -6.12
CA ILE A 35 -14.27 15.80 -5.57
C ILE A 35 -12.99 14.97 -5.61
N VAL A 36 -12.20 15.09 -6.67
CA VAL A 36 -10.92 14.38 -6.82
C VAL A 36 -9.91 14.90 -5.81
N LEU A 37 -9.81 16.23 -5.65
CA LEU A 37 -8.91 16.85 -4.67
C LEU A 37 -9.29 16.47 -3.23
N LEU A 38 -10.59 16.49 -2.90
CA LEU A 38 -11.08 16.05 -1.59
C LEU A 38 -10.77 14.57 -1.37
N GLY A 39 -10.99 13.73 -2.38
CA GLY A 39 -10.65 12.30 -2.33
C GLY A 39 -9.15 12.09 -2.09
N GLY A 40 -8.30 12.85 -2.76
CA GLY A 40 -6.85 12.83 -2.56
C GLY A 40 -6.43 13.25 -1.15
N ALA A 41 -7.01 14.34 -0.63
CA ALA A 41 -6.75 14.79 0.74
C ALA A 41 -7.15 13.74 1.78
N LEU A 42 -8.31 13.09 1.62
CA LEU A 42 -8.77 12.02 2.49
C LEU A 42 -7.90 10.76 2.36
N GLY A 43 -7.44 10.43 1.15
CA GLY A 43 -6.50 9.34 0.91
C GLY A 43 -5.13 9.60 1.53
N SER A 44 -4.62 10.83 1.44
CA SER A 44 -3.39 11.26 2.10
C SER A 44 -3.50 11.21 3.62
N LEU A 45 -4.63 11.66 4.19
CA LEU A 45 -4.91 11.55 5.63
C LEU A 45 -4.92 10.08 6.08
N PHE A 46 -5.62 9.23 5.33
CA PHE A 46 -5.69 7.79 5.61
C PHE A 46 -4.29 7.15 5.60
N SER A 47 -3.47 7.45 4.58
CA SER A 47 -2.10 6.94 4.48
C SER A 47 -1.19 7.47 5.59
N LEU A 48 -1.37 8.73 6.00
CA LEU A 48 -0.62 9.30 7.13
C LEU A 48 -0.95 8.59 8.44
N LEU A 49 -2.23 8.31 8.70
CA LEU A 49 -2.66 7.57 9.89
C LEU A 49 -2.13 6.12 9.86
N GLN A 50 -2.11 5.46 8.70
CA GLN A 50 -1.46 4.17 8.54
C GLN A 50 0.04 4.25 8.83
N ALA A 51 0.73 5.31 8.39
CA ALA A 51 2.16 5.49 8.66
C ALA A 51 2.45 5.52 10.17
N ILE A 52 1.57 6.13 10.95
CA ILE A 52 1.67 6.20 12.41
C ILE A 52 1.34 4.84 13.05
N ALA A 53 0.27 4.20 12.60
CA ALA A 53 -0.24 2.95 13.19
C ALA A 53 0.63 1.72 12.85
N ALA A 54 1.19 1.65 11.63
CA ALA A 54 1.88 0.48 11.12
C ALA A 54 3.04 -0.02 12.02
N PRO A 55 3.96 0.81 12.52
CA PRO A 55 5.03 0.34 13.39
C PRO A 55 4.53 -0.08 14.77
N ILE A 56 3.43 0.52 15.26
CA ILE A 56 2.83 0.19 16.56
C ILE A 56 2.18 -1.20 16.46
N ILE A 57 1.34 -1.41 15.45
CA ILE A 57 0.66 -2.69 15.24
C ILE A 57 1.68 -3.80 14.91
N GLY A 58 2.73 -3.49 14.14
CA GLY A 58 3.81 -4.42 13.85
C GLY A 58 4.50 -4.93 15.12
N ARG A 59 4.91 -4.03 16.02
CA ARG A 59 5.50 -4.40 17.33
C ARG A 59 4.50 -5.16 18.20
N SER A 60 3.23 -4.75 18.19
CA SER A 60 2.18 -5.44 18.95
C SER A 60 2.01 -6.87 18.46
N SER A 61 2.15 -7.12 17.14
CA SER A 61 2.06 -8.47 16.58
C SER A 61 3.23 -9.37 16.98
N ASP A 62 4.43 -8.79 17.15
CA ASP A 62 5.60 -9.52 17.68
C ASP A 62 5.43 -9.84 19.18
N LYS A 63 4.67 -8.99 19.89
CA LYS A 63 4.46 -9.14 21.34
C LYS A 63 3.27 -10.04 21.70
N TYR A 64 2.15 -9.89 21.05
CA TYR A 64 0.88 -10.52 21.40
C TYR A 64 0.45 -11.65 20.46
N GLY A 65 1.17 -11.85 19.37
CA GLY A 65 0.88 -12.84 18.33
C GLY A 65 0.31 -12.24 17.06
N ARG A 66 0.52 -12.93 15.95
CA ARG A 66 0.07 -12.48 14.61
C ARG A 66 -1.44 -12.50 14.49
N ARG A 67 -2.03 -13.63 14.88
CA ARG A 67 -3.49 -13.83 14.87
C ARG A 67 -4.21 -12.79 15.71
N THR A 68 -3.74 -12.56 16.94
CA THR A 68 -4.33 -11.58 17.86
C THR A 68 -4.26 -10.17 17.27
N ALA A 69 -3.10 -9.74 16.77
CA ALA A 69 -2.93 -8.43 16.15
C ALA A 69 -3.80 -8.25 14.90
N LEU A 70 -3.93 -9.30 14.07
CA LEU A 70 -4.79 -9.27 12.89
C LEU A 70 -6.27 -9.13 13.26
N LEU A 71 -6.75 -9.86 14.27
CA LEU A 71 -8.14 -9.76 14.74
C LEU A 71 -8.44 -8.36 15.31
N TRP A 72 -7.51 -7.75 16.04
CA TRP A 72 -7.66 -6.35 16.49
C TRP A 72 -7.73 -5.37 15.33
N SER A 73 -6.88 -5.55 14.32
CA SER A 73 -6.91 -4.74 13.08
C SER A 73 -8.26 -4.89 12.35
N LEU A 74 -8.74 -6.11 12.18
CA LEU A 74 -10.04 -6.41 11.56
C LEU A 74 -11.21 -5.83 12.36
N ALA A 75 -11.19 -5.90 13.70
CA ALA A 75 -12.23 -5.27 14.54
C ALA A 75 -12.30 -3.75 14.32
N GLY A 76 -11.15 -3.07 14.25
CA GLY A 76 -11.11 -1.66 13.91
C GLY A 76 -11.60 -1.35 12.50
N ASN A 77 -11.28 -2.21 11.52
CA ASN A 77 -11.78 -2.08 10.15
C ASN A 77 -13.28 -2.33 10.06
N ILE A 78 -13.85 -3.29 10.82
CA ILE A 78 -15.29 -3.48 10.94
C ILE A 78 -15.94 -2.20 11.46
N LEU A 79 -15.41 -1.59 12.53
CA LEU A 79 -15.92 -0.32 13.06
C LEU A 79 -15.84 0.80 12.01
N SER A 80 -14.73 0.89 11.27
CA SER A 80 -14.56 1.86 10.20
C SER A 80 -15.64 1.72 9.11
N VAL A 81 -15.86 0.48 8.64
CA VAL A 81 -16.84 0.23 7.58
C VAL A 81 -18.28 0.38 8.11
N ALA A 82 -18.55 0.01 9.36
CA ALA A 82 -19.84 0.27 10.00
C ALA A 82 -20.17 1.77 10.06
N LEU A 83 -19.19 2.61 10.44
CA LEU A 83 -19.32 4.06 10.40
C LEU A 83 -19.58 4.56 8.97
N TRP A 84 -18.97 3.95 7.95
CA TRP A 84 -19.20 4.31 6.56
C TRP A 84 -20.62 3.94 6.10
N VAL A 85 -21.12 2.77 6.46
CA VAL A 85 -22.52 2.36 6.21
C VAL A 85 -23.51 3.35 6.84
N ALA A 86 -23.24 3.76 8.08
CA ALA A 86 -24.08 4.68 8.85
C ALA A 86 -23.87 6.16 8.45
N ALA A 87 -22.90 6.48 7.57
CA ALA A 87 -22.53 7.86 7.27
C ALA A 87 -23.62 8.58 6.48
N THR A 88 -24.31 9.48 7.13
CA THR A 88 -25.27 10.43 6.53
C THR A 88 -24.67 11.82 6.39
N ASP A 89 -23.64 12.12 7.17
CA ASP A 89 -22.90 13.39 7.18
C ASP A 89 -21.40 13.19 6.92
N PHE A 90 -20.72 14.30 6.62
CA PHE A 90 -19.27 14.28 6.35
C PHE A 90 -18.44 13.92 7.58
N ARG A 91 -18.89 14.28 8.78
CA ARG A 91 -18.17 14.01 10.04
C ARG A 91 -18.08 12.51 10.30
N THR A 92 -19.19 11.79 10.19
CA THR A 92 -19.25 10.34 10.33
C THR A 92 -18.40 9.65 9.27
N PHE A 93 -18.45 10.13 8.01
CA PHE A 93 -17.57 9.62 6.95
C PHE A 93 -16.09 9.86 7.24
N LEU A 94 -15.70 11.05 7.72
CA LEU A 94 -14.34 11.36 8.12
C LEU A 94 -13.88 10.49 9.30
N ALA A 95 -14.74 10.29 10.31
CA ALA A 95 -14.47 9.39 11.43
C ALA A 95 -14.18 7.96 10.94
N SER A 96 -14.94 7.45 9.95
CA SER A 96 -14.66 6.15 9.34
C SER A 96 -13.25 6.10 8.73
N ARG A 97 -12.82 7.17 8.04
CA ARG A 97 -11.47 7.23 7.43
C ARG A 97 -10.36 7.28 8.49
N ILE A 98 -10.59 7.97 9.61
CA ILE A 98 -9.64 8.05 10.73
C ILE A 98 -9.51 6.68 11.41
N VAL A 99 -10.63 6.07 11.78
CA VAL A 99 -10.63 4.74 12.42
C VAL A 99 -9.99 3.70 11.51
N GLY A 100 -10.36 3.68 10.22
CA GLY A 100 -9.79 2.78 9.23
C GLY A 100 -8.27 2.96 9.07
N GLY A 101 -7.81 4.21 8.93
CA GLY A 101 -6.38 4.50 8.79
C GLY A 101 -5.55 4.05 10.00
N LEU A 102 -6.08 4.19 11.21
CA LEU A 102 -5.41 3.75 12.45
C LEU A 102 -5.46 2.23 12.66
N SER A 103 -6.44 1.54 12.06
CA SER A 103 -6.63 0.10 12.24
C SER A 103 -6.03 -0.74 11.11
N GLU A 104 -5.78 -0.15 9.93
CA GLU A 104 -5.40 -0.86 8.72
C GLU A 104 -3.97 -1.39 8.79
N ALA A 105 -3.84 -2.67 9.13
CA ALA A 105 -2.56 -3.36 9.18
C ALA A 105 -2.59 -4.73 8.48
N ASN A 106 -3.69 -5.09 7.82
CA ASN A 106 -3.93 -6.41 7.26
C ASN A 106 -2.80 -6.85 6.31
N VAL A 107 -2.37 -5.99 5.38
CA VAL A 107 -1.33 -6.31 4.39
C VAL A 107 0.02 -6.57 5.05
N GLN A 108 0.42 -5.75 6.03
CA GLN A 108 1.71 -5.96 6.72
C GLN A 108 1.70 -7.20 7.61
N LEU A 109 0.57 -7.48 8.27
CA LEU A 109 0.40 -8.67 9.09
C LEU A 109 0.33 -9.93 8.22
N ALA A 110 -0.37 -9.87 7.07
CA ALA A 110 -0.35 -10.96 6.09
C ALA A 110 1.07 -11.25 5.59
N ASN A 111 1.87 -10.21 5.30
CA ASN A 111 3.28 -10.37 4.92
C ASN A 111 4.13 -10.95 6.07
N ALA A 112 3.88 -10.56 7.33
CA ALA A 112 4.55 -11.13 8.49
C ALA A 112 4.20 -12.62 8.67
N ILE A 113 2.92 -12.96 8.60
CA ILE A 113 2.42 -14.34 8.65
C ILE A 113 3.02 -15.16 7.49
N ALA A 114 2.97 -14.63 6.26
CA ALA A 114 3.57 -15.28 5.10
C ALA A 114 5.07 -15.56 5.30
N THR A 115 5.78 -14.65 5.96
CA THR A 115 7.19 -14.81 6.29
C THR A 115 7.41 -15.87 7.38
N ASP A 116 6.50 -15.92 8.38
CA ASP A 116 6.61 -16.86 9.50
C ASP A 116 6.39 -18.32 9.07
N ILE A 117 5.49 -18.55 8.09
CA ILE A 117 5.13 -19.90 7.61
C ILE A 117 5.96 -20.36 6.39
N SER A 118 6.80 -19.48 5.81
CA SER A 118 7.55 -19.81 4.58
C SER A 118 9.01 -20.05 4.87
N ASP A 119 9.55 -21.08 4.25
CA ASP A 119 11.00 -21.27 4.16
C ASP A 119 11.65 -20.14 3.35
N GLU A 120 12.93 -19.88 3.57
CA GLU A 120 13.67 -18.83 2.84
C GLU A 120 13.56 -18.96 1.33
N SER A 121 13.53 -20.18 0.79
CA SER A 121 13.42 -20.46 -0.65
C SER A 121 12.05 -20.14 -1.23
N GLN A 122 10.98 -20.21 -0.43
CA GLN A 122 9.60 -20.02 -0.85
C GLN A 122 9.05 -18.62 -0.49
N ARG A 123 9.76 -17.89 0.36
CA ARG A 123 9.31 -16.61 0.94
C ARG A 123 8.89 -15.59 -0.12
N SER A 124 9.70 -15.41 -1.17
CA SER A 124 9.38 -14.50 -2.27
C SER A 124 8.12 -14.89 -3.03
N ALA A 125 7.93 -16.19 -3.27
CA ALA A 125 6.74 -16.70 -3.94
C ALA A 125 5.48 -16.50 -3.08
N THR A 126 5.55 -16.76 -1.78
CA THR A 126 4.44 -16.56 -0.84
C THR A 126 4.05 -15.08 -0.76
N MET A 127 5.01 -14.17 -0.70
CA MET A 127 4.73 -12.73 -0.72
C MET A 127 4.14 -12.25 -2.05
N ALA A 128 4.60 -12.82 -3.17
CA ALA A 128 4.00 -12.53 -4.47
C ALA A 128 2.52 -12.98 -4.55
N MET A 129 2.16 -14.07 -3.87
CA MET A 129 0.76 -14.52 -3.76
C MET A 129 -0.10 -13.52 -2.96
N VAL A 130 0.39 -12.98 -1.86
CA VAL A 130 -0.29 -11.89 -1.12
C VAL A 130 -0.52 -10.69 -2.03
N GLY A 131 0.50 -10.30 -2.80
CA GLY A 131 0.38 -9.23 -3.79
C GLY A 131 -0.65 -9.53 -4.89
N ALA A 132 -0.72 -10.78 -5.37
CA ALA A 132 -1.69 -11.20 -6.39
C ALA A 132 -3.13 -11.04 -5.89
N CYS A 133 -3.42 -11.41 -4.64
CA CYS A 133 -4.73 -11.17 -4.03
C CYS A 133 -5.11 -9.68 -4.03
N PHE A 134 -4.15 -8.81 -3.67
CA PHE A 134 -4.35 -7.37 -3.73
C PHE A 134 -4.65 -6.89 -5.16
N SER A 135 -3.91 -7.35 -6.16
CA SER A 135 -4.10 -6.94 -7.56
C SER A 135 -5.44 -7.42 -8.13
N ILE A 136 -5.89 -8.62 -7.77
CA ILE A 136 -7.21 -9.13 -8.14
C ILE A 136 -8.29 -8.23 -7.54
N ALA A 137 -8.21 -7.92 -6.23
CA ALA A 137 -9.15 -7.04 -5.56
C ALA A 137 -9.18 -5.63 -6.18
N PHE A 138 -8.01 -5.08 -6.53
CA PHE A 138 -7.89 -3.78 -7.18
C PHE A 138 -8.47 -3.77 -8.59
N THR A 139 -8.41 -4.90 -9.32
CA THR A 139 -8.96 -5.03 -10.68
C THR A 139 -10.49 -5.07 -10.66
N PHE A 140 -11.05 -5.92 -9.80
CA PHE A 140 -12.50 -6.16 -9.78
C PHE A 140 -13.27 -5.22 -8.84
N GLY A 141 -12.59 -4.69 -7.81
CA GLY A 141 -13.19 -3.83 -6.79
C GLY A 141 -13.91 -2.60 -7.34
N PRO A 142 -13.29 -1.77 -8.19
CA PRO A 142 -13.93 -0.60 -8.76
C PRO A 142 -15.15 -0.94 -9.63
N ALA A 143 -15.08 -2.01 -10.43
CA ALA A 143 -16.19 -2.45 -11.26
C ALA A 143 -17.37 -2.95 -10.42
N LEU A 144 -17.10 -3.74 -9.38
CA LEU A 144 -18.08 -4.22 -8.42
C LEU A 144 -18.69 -3.05 -7.63
N GLY A 145 -17.85 -2.12 -7.16
CA GLY A 145 -18.30 -0.91 -6.48
C GLY A 145 -19.22 -0.04 -7.35
N ALA A 146 -18.89 0.14 -8.62
CA ALA A 146 -19.71 0.86 -9.58
C ALA A 146 -21.06 0.15 -9.83
N ALA A 147 -21.06 -1.17 -9.99
CA ALA A 147 -22.29 -1.95 -10.16
C ALA A 147 -23.20 -1.84 -8.93
N LEU A 148 -22.65 -2.00 -7.73
CA LEU A 148 -23.39 -1.90 -6.47
C LEU A 148 -23.90 -0.48 -6.18
N SER A 149 -23.19 0.56 -6.61
CA SER A 149 -23.60 1.95 -6.42
C SER A 149 -24.88 2.34 -7.20
N ASN A 150 -25.23 1.56 -8.22
CA ASN A 150 -26.49 1.73 -8.95
C ASN A 150 -27.70 1.20 -8.17
N ILE A 151 -27.48 0.36 -7.15
CA ILE A 151 -28.52 -0.24 -6.32
C ILE A 151 -28.74 0.69 -5.11
N LYS A 152 -29.76 1.55 -5.18
CA LYS A 152 -30.09 2.52 -4.13
C LYS A 152 -31.13 1.94 -3.17
N ILE A 153 -30.69 1.18 -2.17
CA ILE A 153 -31.58 0.64 -1.12
C ILE A 153 -31.93 1.72 -0.08
N VAL A 154 -30.97 2.60 0.23
CA VAL A 154 -31.12 3.65 1.24
C VAL A 154 -31.06 5.02 0.58
N SER A 155 -32.16 5.77 0.67
CA SER A 155 -32.26 7.09 0.02
C SER A 155 -31.33 8.16 0.63
N THR A 156 -31.05 8.05 1.93
CA THR A 156 -30.20 8.99 2.68
C THR A 156 -28.70 8.79 2.46
N ASN A 157 -28.27 7.56 2.14
CA ASN A 157 -26.89 7.24 1.83
C ASN A 157 -26.79 6.46 0.51
N PRO A 158 -26.45 7.12 -0.61
CA PRO A 158 -26.32 6.46 -1.91
C PRO A 158 -25.25 5.37 -1.98
N PHE A 159 -24.29 5.38 -1.06
CA PHE A 159 -23.21 4.42 -0.98
C PHE A 159 -23.42 3.29 0.06
N ALA A 160 -24.58 3.30 0.75
CA ALA A 160 -24.88 2.34 1.81
C ALA A 160 -24.83 0.90 1.31
N THR A 161 -25.32 0.63 0.09
CA THR A 161 -25.28 -0.72 -0.49
C THR A 161 -23.86 -1.22 -0.71
N THR A 162 -23.00 -0.39 -1.30
CA THR A 162 -21.59 -0.73 -1.52
C THR A 162 -20.82 -0.89 -0.21
N ALA A 163 -21.06 0.01 0.74
CA ALA A 163 -20.45 -0.05 2.07
C ALA A 163 -20.97 -1.26 2.87
N GLY A 164 -22.28 -1.59 2.76
CA GLY A 164 -22.88 -2.76 3.39
C GLY A 164 -22.32 -4.08 2.84
N PHE A 165 -22.08 -4.15 1.54
CA PHE A 165 -21.40 -5.30 0.94
C PHE A 165 -19.97 -5.45 1.45
N SER A 166 -19.22 -4.35 1.54
CA SER A 166 -17.88 -4.35 2.13
C SER A 166 -17.89 -4.75 3.60
N PHE A 167 -18.91 -4.30 4.35
CA PHE A 167 -19.12 -4.70 5.75
C PHE A 167 -19.36 -6.20 5.89
N PHE A 168 -20.21 -6.77 5.04
CA PHE A 168 -20.45 -8.21 5.02
C PHE A 168 -19.16 -8.99 4.73
N LEU A 169 -18.36 -8.57 3.75
CA LEU A 169 -17.10 -9.24 3.41
C LEU A 169 -16.08 -9.20 4.55
N ILE A 170 -15.91 -8.06 5.22
CA ILE A 170 -14.92 -7.96 6.31
C ILE A 170 -15.35 -8.73 7.55
N VAL A 171 -16.64 -8.83 7.82
CA VAL A 171 -17.17 -9.70 8.90
C VAL A 171 -16.90 -11.17 8.54
N LEU A 172 -17.19 -11.58 7.31
CA LEU A 172 -16.91 -12.94 6.83
C LEU A 172 -15.41 -13.28 6.91
N GLU A 173 -14.54 -12.37 6.48
CA GLU A 173 -13.09 -12.49 6.62
C GLU A 173 -12.69 -12.65 8.10
N THR A 174 -13.24 -11.83 8.98
CA THR A 174 -12.93 -11.88 10.42
C THR A 174 -13.34 -13.20 11.04
N VAL A 175 -14.53 -13.70 10.70
CA VAL A 175 -15.03 -15.01 11.14
C VAL A 175 -14.11 -16.12 10.63
N TYR A 176 -13.72 -16.07 9.36
CA TYR A 176 -12.78 -17.03 8.78
C TYR A 176 -11.43 -17.02 9.49
N VAL A 177 -10.84 -15.84 9.70
CA VAL A 177 -9.57 -15.68 10.42
C VAL A 177 -9.68 -16.19 11.85
N TYR A 178 -10.80 -15.92 12.53
CA TYR A 178 -11.02 -16.37 13.91
C TYR A 178 -11.04 -17.89 14.04
N PHE A 179 -11.67 -18.61 13.12
CA PHE A 179 -11.78 -20.06 13.20
C PHE A 179 -10.66 -20.83 12.51
N CYS A 180 -10.11 -20.28 11.43
CA CYS A 180 -9.21 -21.04 10.55
C CYS A 180 -7.74 -20.64 10.67
N LEU A 181 -7.41 -19.42 11.12
CA LEU A 181 -6.03 -18.99 11.21
C LEU A 181 -5.39 -19.41 12.55
N PRO A 182 -4.41 -20.33 12.58
CA PRO A 182 -3.64 -20.62 13.79
C PRO A 182 -2.69 -19.47 14.12
N GLU A 183 -2.16 -19.43 15.33
CA GLU A 183 -1.07 -18.53 15.68
C GLU A 183 0.21 -18.97 14.96
N THR A 184 0.86 -18.04 14.26
CA THR A 184 2.05 -18.33 13.43
C THR A 184 3.34 -17.77 14.03
N LEU A 185 3.24 -16.98 15.11
CA LEU A 185 4.43 -16.54 15.82
C LEU A 185 5.19 -17.75 16.38
N PRO A 186 6.50 -17.94 16.07
CA PRO A 186 7.29 -19.02 16.63
C PRO A 186 7.12 -19.05 18.14
N ASN A 187 6.83 -20.22 18.69
CA ASN A 187 6.51 -20.41 20.09
C ASN A 187 7.48 -19.62 20.98
N ARG A 188 6.95 -18.66 21.73
CA ARG A 188 7.62 -18.26 22.94
C ARG A 188 7.79 -19.55 23.75
N VAL A 189 9.02 -19.88 24.09
CA VAL A 189 9.28 -20.73 25.23
C VAL A 189 8.54 -20.05 26.38
N VAL A 190 7.36 -20.52 26.67
CA VAL A 190 6.68 -20.20 27.92
C VAL A 190 7.65 -20.78 28.95
N ASP A 191 8.42 -19.91 29.61
CA ASP A 191 9.16 -20.32 30.80
C ASP A 191 8.15 -21.04 31.65
N PRO A 192 8.32 -22.35 31.91
CA PRO A 192 7.41 -23.06 32.78
C PRO A 192 7.49 -22.33 34.11
N ALA A 193 6.31 -21.92 34.61
CA ALA A 193 6.20 -21.36 35.94
C ALA A 193 7.06 -22.20 36.90
N PRO A 194 7.83 -21.61 37.82
CA PRO A 194 8.77 -22.36 38.64
C PRO A 194 8.03 -23.42 39.43
N ALA A 195 8.03 -24.65 38.94
CA ALA A 195 7.62 -25.79 39.69
C ALA A 195 8.60 -25.93 40.88
N SER A 196 8.12 -25.64 42.06
CA SER A 196 8.78 -25.87 43.33
C SER A 196 9.24 -27.31 43.41
N GLY A 197 10.52 -27.53 43.12
CA GLY A 197 11.14 -28.84 43.19
C GLY A 197 12.66 -28.72 43.07
N LYS A 198 13.33 -28.72 44.22
CA LYS A 198 14.78 -28.78 44.36
C LYS A 198 15.35 -29.98 43.58
N LEU A 199 16.10 -29.74 42.50
CA LEU A 199 17.01 -30.70 41.93
C LEU A 199 18.34 -30.03 41.58
N LYS A 200 19.39 -30.73 41.99
CA LYS A 200 20.79 -30.34 42.10
C LYS A 200 21.38 -29.74 40.79
N GLU A 201 22.05 -28.64 41.01
CA GLU A 201 22.95 -27.94 40.13
C GLU A 201 24.06 -28.86 39.64
N ASN A 202 24.04 -29.23 38.36
CA ASN A 202 25.24 -29.76 37.68
C ASN A 202 25.74 -28.67 36.75
N LYS A 203 26.77 -27.93 37.17
CA LYS A 203 27.50 -26.92 36.44
C LYS A 203 28.13 -27.50 35.20
N ILE A 204 27.44 -27.51 34.07
CA ILE A 204 28.09 -27.53 32.76
C ILE A 204 28.22 -26.07 32.31
N ARG A 205 29.44 -25.56 32.47
CA ARG A 205 29.88 -24.24 32.03
C ARG A 205 29.96 -24.24 30.50
N GLY A 206 28.81 -24.20 29.81
CA GLY A 206 28.73 -23.89 28.40
C GLY A 206 29.01 -22.38 28.23
N LYS A 207 30.07 -22.03 27.48
CA LYS A 207 30.30 -20.66 27.03
C LYS A 207 28.99 -20.11 26.47
N PRO A 208 28.63 -18.83 26.75
CA PRO A 208 27.47 -18.22 26.06
C PRO A 208 27.73 -18.30 24.56
N VAL A 209 26.90 -19.05 23.85
CA VAL A 209 26.85 -19.01 22.40
C VAL A 209 26.43 -17.59 22.07
N THR A 210 27.40 -16.76 21.74
CA THR A 210 27.16 -15.47 21.15
C THR A 210 26.45 -15.78 19.83
N LEU A 211 25.11 -15.69 19.82
CA LEU A 211 24.32 -15.69 18.59
C LEU A 211 24.89 -14.57 17.74
N ALA A 212 25.68 -14.93 16.73
CA ALA A 212 26.21 -13.99 15.76
C ALA A 212 25.00 -13.23 15.22
N SER A 213 25.02 -11.91 15.37
CA SER A 213 24.02 -11.03 14.80
C SER A 213 23.79 -11.44 13.35
N PRO A 214 22.56 -11.66 12.89
CA PRO A 214 22.31 -12.05 11.51
C PRO A 214 23.00 -11.04 10.61
N LYS A 215 23.91 -11.48 9.75
CA LYS A 215 24.59 -10.60 8.79
C LYS A 215 23.53 -10.09 7.82
N HIS A 216 23.02 -8.88 8.09
CA HIS A 216 22.13 -8.20 7.18
C HIS A 216 22.80 -8.04 5.83
N THR A 217 22.14 -8.50 4.77
CA THR A 217 22.58 -8.32 3.38
C THR A 217 22.30 -6.89 2.91
N ASN A 218 21.15 -6.36 3.31
CA ASN A 218 20.72 -5.00 3.04
C ASN A 218 20.37 -4.30 4.35
N SER A 219 20.59 -2.99 4.42
CA SER A 219 20.11 -2.21 5.56
C SER A 219 18.58 -2.07 5.52
N PRO A 220 17.84 -2.44 6.59
CA PRO A 220 16.38 -2.21 6.65
C PRO A 220 15.99 -0.73 6.50
N ALA A 221 16.86 0.19 6.92
CA ALA A 221 16.65 1.63 6.76
C ALA A 221 16.73 2.02 5.28
N LEU A 222 17.70 1.51 4.53
CA LEU A 222 17.83 1.76 3.09
C LEU A 222 16.63 1.22 2.31
N LEU A 223 16.16 0.01 2.63
CA LEU A 223 14.96 -0.57 2.03
C LEU A 223 13.72 0.29 2.30
N SER A 224 13.57 0.77 3.54
CA SER A 224 12.45 1.62 3.93
C SER A 224 12.51 3.00 3.25
N PHE A 225 13.69 3.60 3.15
CA PHE A 225 13.89 4.85 2.41
C PHE A 225 13.61 4.67 0.91
N THR A 226 14.07 3.56 0.31
CA THR A 226 13.79 3.23 -1.09
C THR A 226 12.28 3.08 -1.31
N HIS A 227 11.56 2.49 -0.37
CA HIS A 227 10.10 2.35 -0.42
C HIS A 227 9.38 3.71 -0.38
N LEU A 228 9.82 4.63 0.50
CA LEU A 228 9.31 6.01 0.53
C LEU A 228 9.60 6.74 -0.78
N ALA A 229 10.88 6.71 -1.22
CA ALA A 229 11.33 7.41 -2.42
C ALA A 229 10.63 6.89 -3.69
N PHE A 230 10.25 5.60 -3.71
CA PHE A 230 9.44 5.00 -4.77
C PHE A 230 7.97 5.42 -4.67
N LEU A 231 7.33 5.26 -3.49
CA LEU A 231 5.89 5.50 -3.36
C LEU A 231 5.51 6.97 -3.48
N LEU A 232 6.41 7.90 -3.19
CA LEU A 232 6.13 9.33 -3.30
C LEU A 232 5.75 9.74 -4.74
N PRO A 233 6.59 9.57 -5.78
CA PRO A 233 6.19 9.89 -7.14
C PRO A 233 5.18 8.91 -7.72
N PHE A 234 5.23 7.61 -7.35
CA PHE A 234 4.31 6.60 -7.87
C PHE A 234 2.85 6.87 -7.48
N SER A 235 2.59 7.20 -6.21
CA SER A 235 1.23 7.60 -5.77
C SER A 235 0.79 8.93 -6.40
N GLY A 236 1.75 9.80 -6.71
CA GLY A 236 1.51 11.02 -7.48
C GLY A 236 0.98 10.74 -8.89
N ILE A 237 1.55 9.75 -9.60
CA ILE A 237 1.00 9.30 -10.90
C ILE A 237 -0.42 8.77 -10.72
N GLU A 238 -0.61 7.81 -9.80
CA GLU A 238 -1.92 7.19 -9.58
C GLU A 238 -3.01 8.26 -9.38
N PHE A 239 -2.69 9.29 -8.61
CA PHE A 239 -3.61 10.38 -8.33
C PHE A 239 -3.78 11.38 -9.48
N SER A 240 -2.74 11.61 -10.29
CA SER A 240 -2.76 12.60 -11.37
C SER A 240 -3.35 12.06 -12.69
N LEU A 241 -3.49 10.75 -12.88
CA LEU A 241 -4.05 10.16 -14.09
C LEU A 241 -5.43 10.77 -14.50
N PRO A 242 -6.41 10.96 -13.59
CA PRO A 242 -7.66 11.61 -13.91
C PRO A 242 -7.50 13.04 -14.41
N PHE A 243 -6.55 13.80 -13.86
CA PHE A 243 -6.25 15.16 -14.35
C PHE A 243 -5.58 15.13 -15.71
N LEU A 244 -4.65 14.22 -15.92
CA LEU A 244 -3.94 14.05 -17.18
C LEU A 244 -4.93 13.73 -18.32
N THR A 245 -5.79 12.74 -18.13
CA THR A 245 -6.78 12.35 -19.15
C THR A 245 -7.80 13.47 -19.40
N ALA A 246 -8.24 14.17 -18.37
CA ALA A 246 -9.19 15.29 -18.51
C ALA A 246 -8.55 16.49 -19.23
N THR A 247 -7.26 16.77 -19.02
CA THR A 247 -6.57 17.87 -19.70
C THR A 247 -6.17 17.54 -21.14
N LEU A 248 -5.88 16.26 -21.45
CA LEU A 248 -5.51 15.82 -22.80
C LEU A 248 -6.70 15.71 -23.74
N TYR A 249 -7.88 15.34 -23.23
CA TYR A 249 -9.05 14.99 -24.04
C TYR A 249 -10.26 15.89 -23.76
N THR A 250 -10.01 17.16 -23.40
CA THR A 250 -11.06 18.13 -23.06
C THR A 250 -12.05 18.34 -24.23
N ASP A 251 -11.54 18.41 -25.46
CA ASP A 251 -12.31 18.72 -26.68
C ASP A 251 -12.64 17.47 -27.52
N SER A 252 -12.40 16.28 -26.98
CA SER A 252 -12.62 15.03 -27.70
C SER A 252 -13.97 14.40 -27.35
N THR A 253 -14.48 13.51 -28.22
CA THR A 253 -15.64 12.65 -27.95
C THR A 253 -15.37 11.59 -26.87
N ILE A 254 -14.14 11.53 -26.35
CA ILE A 254 -13.70 10.54 -25.36
C ILE A 254 -14.12 10.99 -23.97
N ASN A 255 -14.85 10.15 -23.26
CA ASN A 255 -15.15 10.37 -21.84
C ASN A 255 -13.92 10.03 -20.99
N PRO A 256 -13.27 11.04 -20.31
CA PRO A 256 -12.05 10.82 -19.54
C PRO A 256 -12.24 9.85 -18.37
N ALA A 257 -13.41 9.85 -17.72
CA ALA A 257 -13.70 8.94 -16.61
C ALA A 257 -13.79 7.47 -17.08
N ALA A 258 -14.46 7.24 -18.21
CA ALA A 258 -14.53 5.89 -18.81
C ALA A 258 -13.15 5.42 -19.30
N LEU A 259 -12.33 6.32 -19.86
CA LEU A 259 -10.96 6.02 -20.26
C LEU A 259 -10.10 5.62 -19.05
N ASN A 260 -10.16 6.38 -17.96
CA ASN A 260 -9.46 6.05 -16.72
C ASN A 260 -9.88 4.69 -16.16
N GLY A 261 -11.17 4.39 -16.15
CA GLY A 261 -11.68 3.08 -15.71
C GLY A 261 -11.12 1.93 -16.55
N ARG A 262 -11.05 2.08 -17.88
CA ARG A 262 -10.46 1.08 -18.78
C ARG A 262 -8.97 0.90 -18.55
N ILE A 263 -8.22 1.99 -18.36
CA ILE A 263 -6.78 1.95 -18.06
C ILE A 263 -6.53 1.20 -16.76
N LEU A 264 -7.26 1.53 -15.68
CA LEU A 264 -7.11 0.85 -14.39
C LEU A 264 -7.47 -0.63 -14.49
N ALA A 265 -8.49 -1.01 -15.27
CA ALA A 265 -8.85 -2.40 -15.50
C ALA A 265 -7.72 -3.16 -16.22
N VAL A 266 -7.15 -2.58 -17.29
CA VAL A 266 -6.02 -3.17 -18.01
C VAL A 266 -4.81 -3.30 -17.10
N MET A 267 -4.47 -2.26 -16.33
CA MET A 267 -3.37 -2.31 -15.37
C MET A 267 -3.58 -3.42 -14.33
N GLY A 268 -4.78 -3.55 -13.79
CA GLY A 268 -5.11 -4.56 -12.79
C GLY A 268 -5.01 -5.99 -13.34
N ILE A 269 -5.52 -6.24 -14.55
CA ILE A 269 -5.42 -7.55 -15.22
C ILE A 269 -3.96 -7.93 -15.44
N ILE A 270 -3.16 -7.03 -16.01
CA ILE A 270 -1.72 -7.25 -16.24
C ILE A 270 -1.00 -7.51 -14.91
N ALA A 271 -1.24 -6.69 -13.88
CA ALA A 271 -0.61 -6.84 -12.59
C ALA A 271 -0.98 -8.17 -11.92
N SER A 272 -2.24 -8.57 -11.96
CA SER A 272 -2.72 -9.86 -11.42
C SER A 272 -2.03 -11.04 -12.10
N PHE A 273 -1.97 -11.03 -13.44
CA PHE A 273 -1.28 -12.07 -14.20
C PHE A 273 0.22 -12.12 -13.87
N LEU A 274 0.89 -10.97 -13.87
CA LEU A 274 2.32 -10.92 -13.59
C LEU A 274 2.65 -11.42 -12.18
N GLN A 275 1.89 -11.05 -11.17
CA GLN A 275 2.11 -11.50 -9.79
C GLN A 275 1.83 -13.00 -9.63
N GLY A 276 0.74 -13.49 -10.19
CA GLY A 276 0.36 -14.89 -10.09
C GLY A 276 1.25 -15.85 -10.87
N ALA A 277 1.77 -15.45 -12.04
CA ALA A 277 2.50 -16.32 -12.93
C ALA A 277 4.01 -16.05 -12.97
N VAL A 278 4.44 -14.80 -13.00
CA VAL A 278 5.81 -14.39 -13.30
C VAL A 278 6.58 -14.03 -12.04
N VAL A 279 6.09 -13.07 -11.25
CA VAL A 279 6.80 -12.49 -10.10
C VAL A 279 7.15 -13.56 -9.05
N ARG A 280 6.27 -14.53 -8.84
CA ARG A 280 6.52 -15.63 -7.90
C ARG A 280 7.73 -16.52 -8.25
N ARG A 281 8.22 -16.44 -9.50
CA ARG A 281 9.37 -17.22 -9.99
C ARG A 281 10.64 -16.40 -10.06
N LEU A 282 10.55 -15.10 -9.84
CA LEU A 282 11.69 -14.17 -9.92
C LEU A 282 12.29 -13.92 -8.54
N SER A 283 13.57 -13.61 -8.53
CA SER A 283 14.23 -13.15 -7.31
C SER A 283 13.69 -11.77 -6.88
N PRO A 284 13.60 -11.49 -5.56
CA PRO A 284 13.06 -10.22 -5.07
C PRO A 284 13.79 -9.01 -5.64
N LEU A 285 15.13 -9.07 -5.72
CA LEU A 285 15.93 -7.97 -6.24
C LEU A 285 15.70 -7.73 -7.73
N LEU A 286 15.61 -8.81 -8.53
CA LEU A 286 15.31 -8.69 -9.96
C LEU A 286 13.91 -8.12 -10.17
N THR A 287 12.95 -8.55 -9.35
CA THR A 287 11.57 -8.04 -9.36
C THR A 287 11.56 -6.52 -9.13
N VAL A 288 12.27 -6.02 -8.11
CA VAL A 288 12.37 -4.57 -7.84
C VAL A 288 13.02 -3.83 -9.00
N ARG A 289 14.10 -4.37 -9.58
CA ARG A 289 14.82 -3.74 -10.71
C ARG A 289 13.95 -3.61 -11.96
N ILE A 290 13.24 -4.68 -12.33
CA ILE A 290 12.32 -4.67 -13.47
C ILE A 290 11.25 -3.59 -13.27
N GLY A 291 10.64 -3.54 -12.09
CA GLY A 291 9.61 -2.55 -11.80
C GLY A 291 10.12 -1.12 -11.73
N ALA A 292 11.32 -0.89 -11.18
CA ALA A 292 11.93 0.44 -11.14
C ALA A 292 12.23 0.97 -12.55
N VAL A 293 12.80 0.14 -13.44
CA VAL A 293 13.02 0.49 -14.85
C VAL A 293 11.70 0.78 -15.56
N SER A 294 10.71 -0.09 -15.39
CA SER A 294 9.37 0.10 -15.97
C SER A 294 8.74 1.42 -15.51
N CYS A 295 8.91 1.78 -14.23
CA CYS A 295 8.41 3.05 -13.69
C CYS A 295 9.07 4.26 -14.35
N VAL A 296 10.41 4.24 -14.51
CA VAL A 296 11.15 5.31 -15.20
C VAL A 296 10.64 5.49 -16.64
N ILE A 297 10.49 4.39 -17.38
CA ILE A 297 9.96 4.41 -18.75
C ILE A 297 8.55 5.02 -18.76
N SER A 298 7.68 4.60 -17.86
CA SER A 298 6.31 5.13 -17.79
C SER A 298 6.26 6.62 -17.51
N PHE A 299 7.10 7.14 -16.59
CA PHE A 299 7.17 8.58 -16.31
C PHE A 299 7.54 9.39 -17.56
N PHE A 300 8.57 8.97 -18.27
CA PHE A 300 9.02 9.68 -19.48
C PHE A 300 8.02 9.55 -20.64
N LEU A 301 7.33 8.43 -20.77
CA LEU A 301 6.23 8.28 -21.72
C LEU A 301 5.07 9.25 -21.37
N LEU A 302 4.64 9.31 -20.09
CA LEU A 302 3.57 10.19 -19.66
C LEU A 302 3.91 11.67 -19.78
N SER A 303 5.19 12.05 -19.66
CA SER A 303 5.61 13.44 -19.85
C SER A 303 5.40 13.94 -21.29
N ARG A 304 5.54 13.07 -22.28
CA ARG A 304 5.45 13.39 -23.72
C ARG A 304 4.18 12.88 -24.41
N ILE A 305 3.21 12.41 -23.64
CA ILE A 305 2.04 11.72 -24.19
C ILE A 305 1.14 12.66 -25.01
N SER A 306 0.71 12.19 -26.17
CA SER A 306 -0.23 12.91 -27.06
C SER A 306 -1.37 12.02 -27.58
N SER A 307 -1.29 10.68 -27.42
CA SER A 307 -2.25 9.73 -27.98
C SER A 307 -2.80 8.76 -26.93
N VAL A 308 -4.01 8.25 -27.18
CA VAL A 308 -4.63 7.20 -26.31
C VAL A 308 -3.82 5.92 -26.31
N SER A 309 -3.28 5.52 -27.47
CA SER A 309 -2.41 4.34 -27.57
C SER A 309 -1.15 4.47 -26.73
N GLY A 310 -0.49 5.64 -26.77
CA GLY A 310 0.65 5.93 -25.90
C GLY A 310 0.30 5.85 -24.40
N LEU A 311 -0.92 6.28 -24.02
CA LEU A 311 -1.38 6.18 -22.65
C LEU A 311 -1.55 4.72 -22.21
N TYR A 312 -2.06 3.84 -23.06
CA TYR A 312 -2.10 2.40 -22.77
C TYR A 312 -0.72 1.77 -22.67
N VAL A 313 0.23 2.17 -23.51
CA VAL A 313 1.62 1.70 -23.41
C VAL A 313 2.24 2.12 -22.07
N ALA A 314 2.08 3.37 -21.65
CA ALA A 314 2.55 3.85 -20.35
C ALA A 314 1.87 3.09 -19.20
N ALA A 315 0.56 2.82 -19.31
CA ALA A 315 -0.20 2.04 -18.34
C ALA A 315 0.29 0.60 -18.21
N CYS A 316 0.73 -0.05 -19.30
CA CYS A 316 1.34 -1.37 -19.24
C CYS A 316 2.63 -1.35 -18.40
N PHE A 317 3.49 -0.35 -18.56
CA PHE A 317 4.68 -0.20 -17.73
C PHE A 317 4.33 0.11 -16.25
N LEU A 318 3.29 0.91 -16.00
CA LEU A 318 2.78 1.13 -14.63
C LEU A 318 2.23 -0.16 -14.01
N ALA A 319 1.57 -1.01 -14.78
CA ALA A 319 1.10 -2.31 -14.33
C ALA A 319 2.26 -3.23 -13.90
N VAL A 320 3.33 -3.28 -14.70
CA VAL A 320 4.57 -4.00 -14.32
C VAL A 320 5.14 -3.44 -13.02
N THR A 321 5.22 -2.12 -12.90
CA THR A 321 5.70 -1.44 -11.69
C THR A 321 4.87 -1.80 -10.47
N SER A 322 3.55 -1.70 -10.57
CA SER A 322 2.60 -2.02 -9.49
C SER A 322 2.70 -3.48 -9.05
N ALA A 323 2.89 -4.39 -10.01
CA ALA A 323 3.04 -5.82 -9.73
C ALA A 323 4.33 -6.17 -8.99
N THR A 324 5.37 -5.37 -9.11
CA THR A 324 6.74 -5.81 -8.81
C THR A 324 7.39 -5.08 -7.64
N VAL A 325 7.44 -3.74 -7.65
CA VAL A 325 8.34 -2.99 -6.74
C VAL A 325 7.98 -3.17 -5.27
N VAL A 326 6.73 -2.94 -4.89
CA VAL A 326 6.30 -3.02 -3.48
C VAL A 326 6.46 -4.44 -2.94
N ASN A 327 6.06 -5.44 -3.72
CA ASN A 327 6.17 -6.86 -3.33
C ASN A 327 7.65 -7.28 -3.20
N GLY A 328 8.48 -6.86 -4.14
CA GLY A 328 9.92 -7.13 -4.09
C GLY A 328 10.60 -6.46 -2.90
N LEU A 329 10.27 -5.21 -2.58
CA LEU A 329 10.81 -4.50 -1.41
C LEU A 329 10.32 -5.13 -0.09
N ASN A 330 9.04 -5.51 0.01
CA ASN A 330 8.50 -6.23 1.17
C ASN A 330 9.25 -7.56 1.36
N SER A 331 9.46 -8.29 0.25
CA SER A 331 10.21 -9.55 0.28
C SER A 331 11.66 -9.34 0.72
N LEU A 332 12.40 -8.38 0.13
CA LEU A 332 13.76 -8.05 0.57
C LEU A 332 13.81 -7.69 2.06
N THR A 333 12.86 -6.88 2.52
CA THR A 333 12.79 -6.46 3.94
C THR A 333 12.52 -7.65 4.86
N SER A 334 11.73 -8.63 4.43
CA SER A 334 11.44 -9.83 5.22
C SER A 334 12.65 -10.71 5.46
N PHE A 335 13.65 -10.73 4.54
CA PHE A 335 14.91 -11.43 4.73
C PHE A 335 15.84 -10.76 5.75
N GLU A 336 15.66 -9.46 5.95
CA GLU A 336 16.45 -8.68 6.90
C GLU A 336 15.81 -8.62 8.30
N ALA A 337 14.64 -9.21 8.47
CA ALA A 337 13.90 -9.23 9.74
C ALA A 337 14.21 -10.48 10.55
N GLY A 338 14.71 -10.30 11.77
CA GLY A 338 14.87 -11.38 12.75
C GLY A 338 13.53 -12.04 13.10
N GLU A 339 13.54 -13.30 13.51
CA GLU A 339 12.32 -14.07 13.77
C GLU A 339 11.37 -13.41 14.76
N ASN A 340 11.90 -12.75 15.79
CA ASN A 340 11.13 -12.10 16.84
C ASN A 340 10.76 -10.63 16.54
N GLU A 341 11.23 -10.06 15.42
CA GLU A 341 11.07 -8.64 15.07
C GLU A 341 10.45 -8.43 13.69
N ARG A 342 9.94 -9.49 13.05
CA ARG A 342 9.37 -9.42 11.69
C ARG A 342 8.26 -8.40 11.59
N GLY A 343 7.34 -8.36 12.55
CA GLY A 343 6.25 -7.39 12.58
C GLY A 343 6.75 -5.95 12.73
N ALA A 344 7.70 -5.72 13.63
CA ALA A 344 8.27 -4.39 13.84
C ALA A 344 9.03 -3.87 12.62
N VAL A 345 9.83 -4.74 11.97
CA VAL A 345 10.63 -4.37 10.77
C VAL A 345 9.71 -4.10 9.58
N LEU A 346 8.76 -4.99 9.28
CA LEU A 346 7.80 -4.82 8.20
C LEU A 346 6.84 -3.65 8.46
N GLY A 347 6.46 -3.43 9.72
CA GLY A 347 5.64 -2.28 10.13
C GLY A 347 6.36 -0.94 9.90
N ARG A 348 7.65 -0.84 10.23
CA ARG A 348 8.47 0.34 9.92
C ARG A 348 8.64 0.55 8.42
N HIS A 349 8.93 -0.52 7.68
CA HIS A 349 9.04 -0.47 6.23
C HIS A 349 7.75 0.05 5.59
N ARG A 350 6.59 -0.46 6.01
CA ARG A 350 5.30 0.02 5.55
C ARG A 350 5.05 1.48 5.93
N SER A 351 5.40 1.89 7.15
CA SER A 351 5.26 3.27 7.61
C SER A 351 5.95 4.26 6.67
N TRP A 352 7.20 4.01 6.30
CA TRP A 352 7.93 4.85 5.34
C TRP A 352 7.25 4.90 3.98
N GLY A 353 6.77 3.77 3.47
CA GLY A 353 6.00 3.72 2.23
C GLY A 353 4.71 4.54 2.32
N GLN A 354 3.99 4.45 3.44
CA GLN A 354 2.75 5.21 3.63
C GLN A 354 2.98 6.72 3.77
N VAL A 355 4.13 7.16 4.32
CA VAL A 355 4.52 8.58 4.27
C VAL A 355 4.68 9.04 2.82
N GLY A 356 5.37 8.25 1.98
CA GLY A 356 5.48 8.54 0.55
C GLY A 356 4.11 8.62 -0.14
N ARG A 357 3.23 7.67 0.16
CA ARG A 357 1.87 7.63 -0.40
C ARG A 357 0.99 8.79 0.08
N ALA A 358 1.18 9.27 1.29
CA ALA A 358 0.46 10.44 1.81
C ALA A 358 0.94 11.76 1.19
N ALA A 359 2.25 11.91 1.03
CA ALA A 359 2.86 13.13 0.49
C ALA A 359 2.77 13.23 -1.04
N GLY A 360 2.82 12.08 -1.74
CA GLY A 360 2.89 12.01 -3.19
C GLY A 360 1.78 12.75 -3.93
N PRO A 361 0.49 12.49 -3.64
CA PRO A 361 -0.61 13.21 -4.29
C PRO A 361 -0.53 14.73 -4.11
N ILE A 362 -0.16 15.20 -2.92
CA ILE A 362 -0.06 16.63 -2.60
C ILE A 362 1.10 17.26 -3.38
N ILE A 363 2.29 16.70 -3.28
CA ILE A 363 3.50 17.23 -3.92
C ILE A 363 3.38 17.17 -5.44
N PHE A 364 2.98 16.03 -5.98
CA PHE A 364 2.91 15.82 -7.42
C PHE A 364 1.78 16.62 -8.07
N CYS A 365 0.60 16.71 -7.42
CA CYS A 365 -0.50 17.51 -7.90
C CYS A 365 -0.13 19.01 -7.90
N SER A 366 0.55 19.49 -6.84
CA SER A 366 1.04 20.87 -6.79
C SER A 366 2.01 21.14 -7.95
N LEU A 367 2.95 20.23 -8.19
CA LEU A 367 3.91 20.36 -9.28
C LEU A 367 3.21 20.33 -10.65
N PHE A 368 2.25 19.40 -10.83
CA PHE A 368 1.47 19.27 -12.07
C PHE A 368 0.73 20.56 -12.44
N TRP A 369 0.10 21.21 -11.47
CA TRP A 369 -0.67 22.43 -11.72
C TRP A 369 0.19 23.70 -11.72
N TRP A 370 1.34 23.69 -11.08
CA TRP A 370 2.24 24.85 -11.02
C TRP A 370 3.11 24.98 -12.25
N VAL A 371 3.82 23.93 -12.64
CA VAL A 371 4.79 23.95 -13.74
C VAL A 371 4.36 23.16 -14.97
N GLY A 372 3.19 22.55 -14.92
CA GLY A 372 2.63 21.76 -16.02
C GLY A 372 3.02 20.29 -16.00
N ARG A 373 2.29 19.52 -16.80
CA ARG A 373 2.38 18.06 -16.84
C ARG A 373 3.77 17.54 -17.25
N GLU A 374 4.36 18.15 -18.28
CA GLU A 374 5.63 17.68 -18.84
C GLU A 374 6.75 17.74 -17.82
N VAL A 375 6.85 18.86 -17.10
CA VAL A 375 7.86 19.07 -16.05
C VAL A 375 7.56 18.18 -14.85
N ALA A 376 6.31 18.05 -14.43
CA ALA A 376 5.93 17.23 -13.29
C ALA A 376 6.29 15.74 -13.51
N TYR A 377 5.90 15.17 -14.65
CA TYR A 377 6.24 13.78 -14.97
C TYR A 377 7.73 13.58 -15.21
N THR A 378 8.42 14.54 -15.83
CA THR A 378 9.89 14.47 -16.01
C THR A 378 10.60 14.50 -14.65
N ALA A 379 10.19 15.40 -13.73
CA ALA A 379 10.75 15.46 -12.38
C ALA A 379 10.52 14.16 -11.62
N GLY A 380 9.29 13.60 -11.69
CA GLY A 380 8.99 12.28 -11.13
C GLY A 380 9.85 11.17 -11.72
N GLY A 381 10.08 11.20 -13.03
CA GLY A 381 10.98 10.28 -13.75
C GLY A 381 12.43 10.36 -13.28
N LEU A 382 12.94 11.57 -13.01
CA LEU A 382 14.28 11.78 -12.47
C LEU A 382 14.42 11.23 -11.04
N VAL A 383 13.44 11.43 -10.20
CA VAL A 383 13.40 10.81 -8.85
C VAL A 383 13.40 9.29 -8.97
N MET A 384 12.60 8.75 -9.90
CA MET A 384 12.56 7.29 -10.15
C MET A 384 13.87 6.75 -10.72
N LEU A 385 14.57 7.53 -11.54
CA LEU A 385 15.90 7.17 -12.01
C LEU A 385 16.89 7.06 -10.83
N GLY A 386 16.80 7.96 -9.85
CA GLY A 386 17.56 7.88 -8.61
C GLY A 386 17.22 6.59 -7.82
N VAL A 387 15.92 6.26 -7.66
CA VAL A 387 15.49 5.00 -7.04
C VAL A 387 16.04 3.80 -7.83
N CYS A 388 15.95 3.83 -9.15
CA CYS A 388 16.48 2.78 -10.02
C CYS A 388 17.98 2.61 -9.78
N THR A 389 18.76 3.69 -9.76
CA THR A 389 20.20 3.66 -9.47
C THR A 389 20.49 3.00 -8.12
N VAL A 390 19.75 3.36 -7.05
CA VAL A 390 19.89 2.73 -5.72
C VAL A 390 19.63 1.22 -5.79
N THR A 391 18.61 0.78 -6.54
CA THR A 391 18.29 -0.66 -6.66
C THR A 391 19.38 -1.45 -7.38
N PHE A 392 20.13 -0.84 -8.27
CA PHE A 392 21.22 -1.50 -9.01
C PHE A 392 22.56 -1.46 -8.26
N THR A 393 22.87 -0.37 -7.56
CA THR A 393 24.17 -0.13 -6.93
C THR A 393 24.22 -0.54 -5.46
N ALA A 394 23.18 -0.25 -4.70
CA ALA A 394 23.20 -0.41 -3.23
C ALA A 394 22.48 -1.67 -2.74
N LEU A 395 21.42 -2.15 -3.45
CA LEU A 395 20.69 -3.33 -3.03
C LEU A 395 21.32 -4.63 -3.54
N ARG A 396 21.32 -5.66 -2.69
CA ARG A 396 21.93 -6.98 -2.95
C ARG A 396 20.89 -8.09 -2.79
N SER A 397 21.08 -9.20 -3.52
CA SER A 397 20.26 -10.41 -3.35
C SER A 397 20.51 -11.04 -1.99
N PRO A 398 19.45 -11.53 -1.31
CA PRO A 398 19.58 -12.25 -0.05
C PRO A 398 20.51 -13.46 -0.19
N SER A 399 21.30 -13.75 0.84
CA SER A 399 22.31 -14.83 0.82
C SER A 399 21.72 -16.22 0.63
N ALA A 400 20.46 -16.43 1.04
CA ALA A 400 19.74 -17.70 0.88
C ALA A 400 19.45 -18.09 -0.58
N GLU A 401 19.46 -17.10 -1.47
CA GLU A 401 19.14 -17.29 -2.90
C GLU A 401 20.36 -17.70 -3.75
N ASN A 402 21.57 -17.77 -3.16
CA ASN A 402 22.79 -18.11 -3.87
C ASN A 402 23.31 -19.51 -3.47
N PRO A 403 22.80 -20.60 -4.09
CA PRO A 403 23.20 -21.98 -3.74
C PRO A 403 24.69 -22.24 -3.98
N ARG A 404 25.37 -21.44 -4.82
CA ARG A 404 26.81 -21.58 -5.12
C ARG A 404 27.73 -21.16 -3.96
N LYS A 405 27.25 -20.46 -2.94
CA LYS A 405 28.06 -20.07 -1.76
C LYS A 405 27.95 -21.05 -0.58
N ARG A 406 27.06 -22.04 -0.61
CA ARG A 406 26.97 -23.10 0.40
C ARG A 406 27.91 -24.29 0.12
N ALA A 407 28.55 -24.34 -1.04
CA ALA A 407 29.43 -25.44 -1.48
C ALA A 407 30.93 -25.08 -1.39
N LYS A 408 31.30 -24.08 -0.59
CA LYS A 408 32.70 -23.77 -0.25
C LYS A 408 32.84 -23.70 1.31
#